data_0b22c301168b9af493b213b14d3413ed
#
_entry.id   0b22c301168b9af493b213b14d3413ed
#
_cell.length_a   1.000
_cell.length_b   1.000
_cell.length_c   1.000
_cell.angle_alpha   90.00
_cell.angle_beta   90.00
_cell.angle_gamma   90.00
#
_symmetry.space_group_name_H-M   'P 1'
#
loop_
_entity.id
_entity.type
_entity.pdbx_description
1 polymer ?
#
loop_
_entity_poly.entity_id
_entity_poly.type
_entity_poly.pdbx_seq_one_letter_code
_entity_poly.pdbx_strand_id
1 'polypeptide(L)'
;ASDVYKRQFLSSCGASLKFLFITYMGLNDEAIACLKYHPEVVLISQSNHPNRLGEQRALVHQMMKEGLKNPVVFFEHYAESELENLQIKAAADMGALIFDGLCDGILLFNQGETISGKVVDATAFGILQAGRVRTSKTEYISCPGCGRTLYDLESTIARIKAATGHLKGLKIGIMGCIVNGPGEMADADYGYVGAGRGKISLYKKKECIEKNIPEEEAVEKLIELIKSNGDYAERT
;
A
#
# COMPACT_ATOMS: atom_id res chain seq x y z
N ALA A 1 31.99 -6.71 -10.26
CA ALA A 1 33.02 -6.08 -9.42
C ALA A 1 33.34 -7.04 -8.29
N SER A 2 34.63 -7.27 -7.99
CA SER A 2 35.01 -8.12 -6.86
C SER A 2 34.49 -7.49 -5.55
N ASP A 3 34.18 -8.31 -4.56
CA ASP A 3 33.61 -7.87 -3.28
C ASP A 3 34.52 -6.86 -2.53
N VAL A 4 35.81 -6.86 -2.80
CA VAL A 4 36.80 -5.86 -2.34
C VAL A 4 36.42 -4.45 -2.81
N TYR A 5 35.99 -4.26 -4.04
CA TYR A 5 35.56 -2.95 -4.55
C TYR A 5 34.26 -2.46 -3.90
N LYS A 6 33.33 -3.37 -3.62
CA LYS A 6 32.07 -3.01 -2.91
C LYS A 6 32.39 -2.49 -1.52
N ARG A 7 33.26 -3.15 -0.78
CA ARG A 7 33.69 -2.75 0.58
C ARG A 7 34.40 -1.39 0.56
N GLN A 8 35.35 -1.21 -0.36
CA GLN A 8 36.07 0.05 -0.53
C GLN A 8 35.12 1.20 -0.89
N PHE A 9 34.16 0.95 -1.81
CA PHE A 9 33.14 1.92 -2.20
C PHE A 9 32.26 2.32 -1.02
N LEU A 10 31.73 1.37 -0.25
CA LEU A 10 30.87 1.66 0.90
C LEU A 10 31.60 2.50 1.96
N SER A 11 32.88 2.24 2.20
CA SER A 11 33.69 2.97 3.18
C SER A 11 34.14 4.36 2.70
N SER A 12 34.36 4.54 1.39
CA SER A 12 34.83 5.80 0.80
C SER A 12 33.71 6.73 0.33
N CYS A 13 32.50 6.20 0.11
CA CYS A 13 31.37 6.98 -0.36
C CYS A 13 30.79 7.84 0.77
N GLY A 14 30.88 9.17 0.63
CA GLY A 14 30.32 10.13 1.59
C GLY A 14 28.83 10.36 1.51
N ALA A 15 28.09 9.60 0.67
CA ALA A 15 26.65 9.72 0.57
C ALA A 15 25.95 9.28 1.86
N SER A 16 24.96 10.06 2.29
CA SER A 16 24.15 9.77 3.48
C SER A 16 23.22 8.57 3.30
N LEU A 17 22.84 8.24 2.06
CA LEU A 17 21.99 7.11 1.71
C LEU A 17 22.72 6.25 0.66
N LYS A 18 22.83 4.97 0.94
CA LYS A 18 23.53 4.00 0.09
C LYS A 18 22.62 2.84 -0.22
N PHE A 19 22.58 2.43 -1.49
CA PHE A 19 21.86 1.25 -1.95
C PHE A 19 22.83 0.21 -2.49
N LEU A 20 22.61 -1.05 -2.12
CA LEU A 20 23.41 -2.18 -2.60
C LEU A 20 22.50 -3.26 -3.16
N PHE A 21 22.63 -3.56 -4.45
CA PHE A 21 22.02 -4.75 -5.05
C PHE A 21 22.69 -6.01 -4.54
N ILE A 22 21.89 -6.95 -4.05
CA ILE A 22 22.37 -8.20 -3.48
C ILE A 22 21.49 -9.38 -3.88
N THR A 23 22.10 -10.53 -4.12
CA THR A 23 21.41 -11.82 -4.25
C THR A 23 21.68 -12.65 -3.00
N TYR A 24 20.93 -13.74 -2.83
CA TYR A 24 21.20 -14.69 -1.73
C TYR A 24 22.65 -15.22 -1.74
N MET A 25 23.15 -15.63 -2.92
CA MET A 25 24.54 -16.09 -3.08
C MET A 25 25.57 -14.96 -2.89
N GLY A 26 25.17 -13.72 -3.10
CA GLY A 26 26.01 -12.55 -2.86
C GLY A 26 26.13 -12.15 -1.39
N LEU A 27 25.33 -12.73 -0.50
CA LEU A 27 25.43 -12.55 0.95
C LEU A 27 26.42 -13.55 1.54
N ASN A 28 27.66 -13.49 1.10
CA ASN A 28 28.76 -14.31 1.60
C ASN A 28 29.37 -13.72 2.89
N ASP A 29 30.31 -14.43 3.51
CA ASP A 29 30.93 -14.02 4.79
C ASP A 29 31.59 -12.63 4.73
N GLU A 30 32.20 -12.27 3.60
CA GLU A 30 32.80 -10.94 3.40
C GLU A 30 31.75 -9.84 3.35
N ALA A 31 30.64 -10.07 2.63
CA ALA A 31 29.52 -9.16 2.55
C ALA A 31 28.86 -8.98 3.93
N ILE A 32 28.64 -10.08 4.65
CA ILE A 32 28.10 -10.07 6.02
C ILE A 32 29.00 -9.26 6.94
N ALA A 33 30.30 -9.51 6.94
CA ALA A 33 31.25 -8.77 7.75
C ALA A 33 31.24 -7.25 7.43
N CYS A 34 31.16 -6.89 6.15
CA CYS A 34 31.06 -5.49 5.72
C CYS A 34 29.74 -4.84 6.17
N LEU A 35 28.60 -5.50 5.98
CA LEU A 35 27.28 -4.97 6.29
C LEU A 35 27.06 -4.78 7.81
N LYS A 36 27.70 -5.57 8.64
CA LYS A 36 27.70 -5.37 10.11
C LYS A 36 28.27 -4.00 10.53
N TYR A 37 29.19 -3.44 9.74
CA TYR A 37 29.77 -2.09 9.98
C TYR A 37 28.99 -0.98 9.27
N HIS A 38 28.06 -1.32 8.38
CA HIS A 38 27.30 -0.37 7.56
C HIS A 38 25.78 -0.63 7.64
N PRO A 39 25.17 -0.49 8.83
CA PRO A 39 23.74 -0.76 8.99
C PRO A 39 22.84 0.25 8.25
N GLU A 40 23.39 1.38 7.83
CA GLU A 40 22.71 2.42 7.05
C GLU A 40 22.49 2.04 5.58
N VAL A 41 23.15 1.00 5.09
CA VAL A 41 23.03 0.56 3.69
C VAL A 41 21.71 -0.15 3.48
N VAL A 42 20.91 0.32 2.52
CA VAL A 42 19.68 -0.31 2.07
C VAL A 42 20.02 -1.40 1.06
N LEU A 43 19.59 -2.62 1.31
CA LEU A 43 19.80 -3.75 0.42
C LEU A 43 18.65 -3.86 -0.57
N ILE A 44 18.98 -3.87 -1.86
CA ILE A 44 18.02 -4.16 -2.93
C ILE A 44 18.18 -5.62 -3.30
N SER A 45 17.27 -6.46 -2.80
CA SER A 45 17.28 -7.89 -3.07
C SER A 45 16.78 -8.16 -4.48
N GLN A 46 17.62 -8.80 -5.29
CA GLN A 46 17.23 -9.30 -6.61
C GLN A 46 17.48 -10.81 -6.70
N SER A 47 16.72 -11.48 -7.53
CA SER A 47 16.84 -12.92 -7.74
C SER A 47 16.74 -13.26 -9.23
N ASN A 48 17.64 -14.14 -9.69
CA ASN A 48 17.55 -14.80 -11.01
C ASN A 48 17.17 -16.30 -10.88
N HIS A 49 16.84 -16.73 -9.66
CA HIS A 49 16.44 -18.10 -9.40
C HIS A 49 15.02 -18.38 -9.94
N PRO A 50 14.72 -19.58 -10.46
CA PRO A 50 13.35 -19.93 -10.86
C PRO A 50 12.30 -19.74 -9.75
N ASN A 51 12.67 -20.03 -8.50
CA ASN A 51 11.86 -19.68 -7.32
C ASN A 51 12.42 -18.41 -6.67
N ARG A 52 12.14 -17.26 -7.27
CA ARG A 52 12.60 -15.94 -6.79
C ARG A 52 12.11 -15.64 -5.37
N LEU A 53 10.84 -15.89 -5.11
CA LEU A 53 10.24 -15.70 -3.79
C LEU A 53 10.97 -16.50 -2.69
N GLY A 54 11.29 -17.76 -2.97
CA GLY A 54 12.02 -18.62 -2.03
C GLY A 54 13.44 -18.12 -1.78
N GLU A 55 14.14 -17.65 -2.82
CA GLU A 55 15.50 -17.11 -2.68
C GLU A 55 15.50 -15.79 -1.88
N GLN A 56 14.54 -14.89 -2.13
CA GLN A 56 14.42 -13.65 -1.39
C GLN A 56 14.07 -13.88 0.09
N ARG A 57 13.22 -14.87 0.39
CA ARG A 57 12.99 -15.32 1.77
C ARG A 57 14.26 -15.83 2.43
N ALA A 58 15.02 -16.69 1.72
CA ALA A 58 16.27 -17.24 2.23
C ALA A 58 17.29 -16.13 2.54
N LEU A 59 17.38 -15.10 1.70
CA LEU A 59 18.22 -13.92 1.95
C LEU A 59 17.88 -13.27 3.30
N VAL A 60 16.63 -12.94 3.54
CA VAL A 60 16.23 -12.27 4.79
C VAL A 60 16.40 -13.16 6.00
N HIS A 61 16.08 -14.46 5.90
CA HIS A 61 16.33 -15.39 6.99
C HIS A 61 17.82 -15.54 7.31
N GLN A 62 18.70 -15.52 6.29
CA GLN A 62 20.14 -15.51 6.52
C GLN A 62 20.59 -14.21 7.19
N MET A 63 20.07 -13.06 6.76
CA MET A 63 20.33 -11.78 7.41
C MET A 63 19.92 -11.79 8.89
N MET A 64 18.74 -12.32 9.20
CA MET A 64 18.26 -12.45 10.59
C MET A 64 19.18 -13.35 11.42
N LYS A 65 19.61 -14.50 10.86
CA LYS A 65 20.54 -15.44 11.49
C LYS A 65 21.88 -14.77 11.81
N GLU A 66 22.37 -13.93 10.90
CA GLU A 66 23.63 -13.20 11.03
C GLU A 66 23.53 -11.92 11.88
N GLY A 67 22.30 -11.54 12.29
CA GLY A 67 22.06 -10.32 13.07
C GLY A 67 22.21 -9.04 12.27
N LEU A 68 22.08 -9.08 10.94
CA LEU A 68 22.09 -7.89 10.09
C LEU A 68 20.77 -7.12 10.25
N LYS A 69 20.87 -5.80 10.34
CA LYS A 69 19.73 -4.88 10.54
C LYS A 69 19.53 -3.93 9.36
N ASN A 70 20.16 -4.21 8.25
CA ASN A 70 20.04 -3.41 7.04
C ASN A 70 18.60 -3.49 6.50
N PRO A 71 17.98 -2.36 6.11
CA PRO A 71 16.69 -2.36 5.45
C PRO A 71 16.74 -3.13 4.14
N VAL A 72 15.67 -3.87 3.81
CA VAL A 72 15.58 -4.68 2.59
C VAL A 72 14.44 -4.19 1.71
N VAL A 73 14.76 -3.85 0.48
CA VAL A 73 13.84 -3.54 -0.60
C VAL A 73 13.84 -4.70 -1.59
N PHE A 74 12.69 -5.32 -1.80
CA PHE A 74 12.58 -6.38 -2.80
C PHE A 74 12.41 -5.80 -4.19
N PHE A 75 13.25 -6.24 -5.10
CA PHE A 75 13.25 -5.84 -6.50
C PHE A 75 12.70 -6.97 -7.37
N GLU A 76 11.74 -6.63 -8.22
CA GLU A 76 11.26 -7.53 -9.26
C GLU A 76 11.16 -6.82 -10.62
N HIS A 77 11.49 -7.58 -11.64
CA HIS A 77 11.49 -7.16 -13.02
C HIS A 77 10.45 -7.94 -13.82
N TYR A 78 9.59 -7.20 -14.52
CA TYR A 78 8.52 -7.71 -15.36
C TYR A 78 8.68 -7.23 -16.81
N ALA A 79 8.00 -7.90 -17.74
CA ALA A 79 7.93 -7.52 -19.16
C ALA A 79 6.48 -7.68 -19.64
N GLU A 80 5.54 -7.05 -18.93
CA GLU A 80 4.11 -7.18 -19.19
C GLU A 80 3.63 -6.03 -20.09
N SER A 81 2.79 -6.38 -21.07
CA SER A 81 2.09 -5.41 -21.93
C SER A 81 0.73 -5.01 -21.37
N GLU A 82 0.12 -5.88 -20.56
CA GLU A 82 -1.19 -5.69 -19.95
C GLU A 82 -1.06 -5.33 -18.48
N LEU A 83 -1.75 -4.27 -18.07
CA LEU A 83 -1.70 -3.78 -16.69
C LEU A 83 -2.18 -4.81 -15.68
N GLU A 84 -3.25 -5.53 -15.99
CA GLU A 84 -3.83 -6.55 -15.10
C GLU A 84 -2.81 -7.67 -14.83
N ASN A 85 -2.09 -8.13 -15.84
CA ASN A 85 -1.04 -9.14 -15.70
C ASN A 85 0.09 -8.66 -14.79
N LEU A 86 0.54 -7.40 -14.97
CA LEU A 86 1.53 -6.79 -14.09
C LEU A 86 1.04 -6.74 -12.64
N GLN A 87 -0.19 -6.29 -12.43
CA GLN A 87 -0.77 -6.16 -11.09
C GLN A 87 -0.89 -7.51 -10.39
N ILE A 88 -1.39 -8.54 -11.08
CA ILE A 88 -1.56 -9.89 -10.52
C ILE A 88 -0.19 -10.49 -10.15
N LYS A 89 0.78 -10.45 -11.09
CA LYS A 89 2.12 -11.03 -10.86
C LYS A 89 2.86 -10.30 -9.73
N ALA A 90 2.90 -8.97 -9.79
CA ALA A 90 3.58 -8.18 -8.78
C ALA A 90 2.93 -8.31 -7.40
N ALA A 91 1.59 -8.39 -7.33
CA ALA A 91 0.89 -8.60 -6.07
C ALA A 91 1.16 -10.00 -5.49
N ALA A 92 1.24 -11.03 -6.33
CA ALA A 92 1.56 -12.39 -5.87
C ALA A 92 2.99 -12.49 -5.33
N ASP A 93 3.97 -11.93 -6.07
CA ASP A 93 5.38 -11.98 -5.69
C ASP A 93 5.65 -11.15 -4.44
N MET A 94 5.25 -9.88 -4.44
CA MET A 94 5.55 -8.95 -3.34
C MET A 94 4.63 -9.12 -2.14
N GLY A 95 3.35 -9.43 -2.38
CA GLY A 95 2.37 -9.58 -1.31
C GLY A 95 2.74 -10.67 -0.32
N ALA A 96 3.26 -11.80 -0.78
CA ALA A 96 3.70 -12.89 0.09
C ALA A 96 4.82 -12.44 1.05
N LEU A 97 5.81 -11.69 0.55
CA LEU A 97 6.92 -11.19 1.38
C LEU A 97 6.47 -10.08 2.35
N ILE A 98 5.52 -9.24 1.93
CA ILE A 98 4.91 -8.21 2.76
C ILE A 98 4.13 -8.84 3.93
N PHE A 99 3.31 -9.86 3.67
CA PHE A 99 2.53 -10.54 4.71
C PHE A 99 3.40 -11.36 5.67
N ASP A 100 4.55 -11.84 5.20
CA ASP A 100 5.54 -12.50 6.08
C ASP A 100 6.31 -11.48 6.96
N GLY A 101 6.14 -10.17 6.73
CA GLY A 101 6.85 -9.12 7.46
C GLY A 101 8.34 -9.03 7.14
N LEU A 102 8.75 -9.50 5.97
CA LEU A 102 10.15 -9.59 5.56
C LEU A 102 10.64 -8.39 4.74
N CYS A 103 9.78 -7.35 4.56
CA CYS A 103 9.96 -6.32 3.56
C CYS A 103 9.91 -4.92 4.18
N ASP A 104 10.95 -4.10 3.96
CA ASP A 104 10.96 -2.68 4.30
C ASP A 104 10.53 -1.81 3.11
N GLY A 105 10.54 -2.36 1.88
CA GLY A 105 10.11 -1.68 0.67
C GLY A 105 10.08 -2.60 -0.54
N ILE A 106 9.44 -2.12 -1.61
CA ILE A 106 9.40 -2.81 -2.90
C ILE A 106 9.84 -1.88 -4.02
N LEU A 107 10.50 -2.43 -5.03
CA LEU A 107 10.94 -1.76 -6.25
C LEU A 107 10.48 -2.60 -7.43
N LEU A 108 9.52 -2.11 -8.20
CA LEU A 108 9.03 -2.78 -9.40
C LEU A 108 9.62 -2.11 -10.64
N PHE A 109 10.05 -2.92 -11.58
CA PHE A 109 10.43 -2.47 -12.90
C PHE A 109 9.66 -3.27 -13.95
N ASN A 110 9.07 -2.60 -14.92
CA ASN A 110 8.43 -3.25 -16.07
C ASN A 110 9.11 -2.81 -17.35
N GLN A 111 9.64 -3.76 -18.11
CA GLN A 111 10.28 -3.49 -19.38
C GLN A 111 9.21 -3.30 -20.45
N GLY A 112 9.35 -2.25 -21.25
CA GLY A 112 8.42 -1.94 -22.34
C GLY A 112 7.79 -0.56 -22.20
N GLU A 113 7.14 -0.10 -23.25
CA GLU A 113 6.58 1.26 -23.35
C GLU A 113 5.06 1.31 -23.10
N THR A 114 4.39 0.14 -23.08
CA THR A 114 2.92 0.06 -22.95
C THR A 114 2.41 0.48 -21.57
N ILE A 115 3.17 0.19 -20.53
CA ILE A 115 2.84 0.55 -19.16
C ILE A 115 3.85 1.59 -18.67
N SER A 116 3.39 2.82 -18.46
CA SER A 116 4.27 3.90 -18.02
C SER A 116 4.82 3.68 -16.61
N GLY A 117 6.02 4.20 -16.30
CA GLY A 117 6.63 4.14 -14.97
C GLY A 117 5.70 4.64 -13.87
N LYS A 118 4.92 5.70 -14.13
CA LYS A 118 3.92 6.22 -13.19
C LYS A 118 2.84 5.18 -12.82
N VAL A 119 2.46 4.33 -13.77
CA VAL A 119 1.47 3.25 -13.53
C VAL A 119 2.12 2.10 -12.77
N VAL A 120 3.39 1.78 -13.05
CA VAL A 120 4.19 0.80 -12.28
C VAL A 120 4.32 1.25 -10.81
N ASP A 121 4.66 2.51 -10.57
CA ASP A 121 4.73 3.09 -9.23
C ASP A 121 3.37 3.04 -8.52
N ALA A 122 2.29 3.39 -9.23
CA ALA A 122 0.93 3.31 -8.69
C ALA A 122 0.55 1.88 -8.30
N THR A 123 1.02 0.87 -9.06
CA THR A 123 0.84 -0.55 -8.74
C THR A 123 1.61 -0.92 -7.48
N ALA A 124 2.88 -0.51 -7.36
CA ALA A 124 3.69 -0.75 -6.17
C ALA A 124 3.03 -0.16 -4.90
N PHE A 125 2.61 1.10 -4.96
CA PHE A 125 1.88 1.73 -3.85
C PHE A 125 0.53 1.07 -3.56
N GLY A 126 -0.15 0.57 -4.57
CA GLY A 126 -1.38 -0.21 -4.42
C GLY A 126 -1.16 -1.51 -3.64
N ILE A 127 -0.08 -2.23 -3.94
CA ILE A 127 0.32 -3.46 -3.24
C ILE A 127 0.67 -3.16 -1.78
N LEU A 128 1.47 -2.12 -1.51
CA LEU A 128 1.83 -1.71 -0.16
C LEU A 128 0.58 -1.32 0.66
N GLN A 129 -0.39 -0.66 0.04
CA GLN A 129 -1.64 -0.29 0.70
C GLN A 129 -2.55 -1.49 0.97
N ALA A 130 -2.66 -2.41 0.01
CA ALA A 130 -3.41 -3.66 0.20
C ALA A 130 -2.80 -4.52 1.32
N GLY A 131 -1.48 -4.55 1.42
CA GLY A 131 -0.73 -5.17 2.53
C GLY A 131 -0.76 -4.40 3.84
N ARG A 132 -1.39 -3.22 3.89
CA ARG A 132 -1.49 -2.33 5.08
C ARG A 132 -0.15 -1.88 5.66
N VAL A 133 0.93 -1.92 4.88
CA VAL A 133 2.26 -1.46 5.31
C VAL A 133 2.50 0.01 5.00
N ARG A 134 1.79 0.54 4.00
CA ARG A 134 1.85 1.97 3.67
C ARG A 134 0.54 2.45 3.04
N THR A 135 -0.11 3.43 3.66
CA THR A 135 -1.31 4.06 3.13
C THR A 135 -0.94 5.29 2.30
N SER A 136 -1.23 5.27 1.01
CA SER A 136 -0.90 6.33 0.05
C SER A 136 -2.13 7.06 -0.51
N LYS A 137 -3.33 6.50 -0.32
CA LYS A 137 -4.62 7.00 -0.80
C LYS A 137 -5.67 6.87 0.30
N THR A 138 -6.83 7.49 0.10
CA THR A 138 -8.02 7.19 0.90
C THR A 138 -8.42 5.72 0.70
N GLU A 139 -8.69 5.02 1.79
CA GLU A 139 -9.22 3.65 1.77
C GLU A 139 -10.75 3.72 1.82
N TYR A 140 -11.41 2.90 1.00
CA TYR A 140 -12.87 2.83 0.98
C TYR A 140 -13.32 1.43 1.35
N ILE A 141 -14.24 1.36 2.32
CA ILE A 141 -14.89 0.13 2.72
C ILE A 141 -16.34 0.25 2.25
N SER A 142 -16.73 -0.53 1.24
CA SER A 142 -18.10 -0.50 0.72
C SER A 142 -18.73 -1.89 0.78
N CYS A 143 -20.01 -1.94 1.10
CA CYS A 143 -20.75 -3.20 0.97
C CYS A 143 -21.02 -3.51 -0.52
N PRO A 144 -21.21 -4.80 -0.87
CA PRO A 144 -21.46 -5.20 -2.27
C PRO A 144 -22.85 -4.80 -2.78
N GLY A 145 -23.69 -4.20 -1.95
CA GLY A 145 -25.07 -3.93 -2.24
C GLY A 145 -25.98 -5.17 -2.04
N CYS A 146 -27.20 -4.97 -1.64
CA CYS A 146 -28.21 -6.01 -1.51
C CYS A 146 -29.61 -5.40 -1.62
N GLY A 147 -30.68 -6.19 -1.54
CA GLY A 147 -32.06 -5.70 -1.59
C GLY A 147 -32.46 -4.71 -0.49
N ARG A 148 -31.58 -4.46 0.49
CA ARG A 148 -31.73 -3.43 1.54
C ARG A 148 -31.04 -2.11 1.23
N THR A 149 -30.30 -2.03 0.11
CA THR A 149 -29.67 -0.78 -0.34
C THR A 149 -30.78 0.16 -0.84
N LEU A 150 -30.81 1.37 -0.32
CA LEU A 150 -31.92 2.29 -0.49
C LEU A 150 -31.57 3.52 -1.38
N TYR A 151 -30.40 3.50 -1.99
CA TYR A 151 -29.89 4.54 -2.89
C TYR A 151 -28.95 3.92 -3.94
N ASP A 152 -28.59 4.68 -4.95
CA ASP A 152 -27.62 4.24 -5.96
C ASP A 152 -26.19 4.22 -5.35
N LEU A 153 -25.80 3.03 -4.90
CA LEU A 153 -24.54 2.81 -4.20
C LEU A 153 -23.34 3.09 -5.12
N GLU A 154 -23.38 2.69 -6.37
CA GLU A 154 -22.28 2.78 -7.31
C GLU A 154 -21.96 4.25 -7.64
N SER A 155 -22.98 5.03 -8.03
CA SER A 155 -22.81 6.45 -8.32
C SER A 155 -22.37 7.23 -7.08
N THR A 156 -22.89 6.89 -5.90
CA THR A 156 -22.51 7.51 -4.63
C THR A 156 -21.05 7.22 -4.27
N ILE A 157 -20.60 5.98 -4.43
CA ILE A 157 -19.19 5.60 -4.25
C ILE A 157 -18.30 6.44 -5.19
N ALA A 158 -18.69 6.58 -6.46
CA ALA A 158 -17.93 7.37 -7.42
C ALA A 158 -17.83 8.86 -7.01
N ARG A 159 -18.94 9.47 -6.56
CA ARG A 159 -18.98 10.86 -6.06
C ARG A 159 -18.09 11.05 -4.83
N ILE A 160 -18.21 10.17 -3.84
CA ILE A 160 -17.38 10.23 -2.61
C ILE A 160 -15.92 10.07 -2.96
N LYS A 161 -15.55 9.08 -3.80
CA LYS A 161 -14.16 8.88 -4.25
C LYS A 161 -13.61 10.10 -4.99
N ALA A 162 -14.41 10.71 -5.86
CA ALA A 162 -14.01 11.93 -6.58
C ALA A 162 -13.74 13.11 -5.62
N ALA A 163 -14.51 13.22 -4.53
CA ALA A 163 -14.38 14.30 -3.57
C ALA A 163 -13.28 14.10 -2.53
N THR A 164 -12.96 12.85 -2.17
CA THR A 164 -12.12 12.51 -1.00
C THR A 164 -10.86 11.72 -1.34
N GLY A 165 -10.65 11.29 -2.60
CA GLY A 165 -9.54 10.40 -2.99
C GLY A 165 -8.13 10.94 -2.72
N HIS A 166 -7.99 12.23 -2.47
CA HIS A 166 -6.73 12.90 -2.11
C HIS A 166 -6.44 12.88 -0.60
N LEU A 167 -7.40 12.47 0.24
CA LEU A 167 -7.28 12.46 1.70
C LEU A 167 -6.51 11.21 2.15
N LYS A 168 -5.19 11.28 2.05
CA LYS A 168 -4.31 10.14 2.37
C LYS A 168 -4.46 9.73 3.83
N GLY A 169 -4.58 8.41 4.04
CA GLY A 169 -4.63 7.84 5.39
C GLY A 169 -6.04 7.71 5.97
N LEU A 170 -7.06 8.37 5.40
CA LEU A 170 -8.43 8.21 5.85
C LEU A 170 -9.06 6.92 5.32
N LYS A 171 -9.93 6.33 6.14
CA LYS A 171 -10.80 5.21 5.78
C LYS A 171 -12.25 5.67 5.81
N ILE A 172 -12.94 5.54 4.68
CA ILE A 172 -14.34 5.97 4.53
C ILE A 172 -15.20 4.74 4.24
N GLY A 173 -16.16 4.46 5.14
CA GLY A 173 -17.17 3.44 4.98
C GLY A 173 -18.35 3.94 4.16
N ILE A 174 -18.79 3.19 3.12
CA ILE A 174 -19.95 3.53 2.30
C ILE A 174 -20.88 2.33 2.29
N MET A 175 -21.96 2.40 3.07
CA MET A 175 -22.83 1.28 3.38
C MET A 175 -24.25 1.50 2.91
N GLY A 176 -24.79 0.55 2.17
CA GLY A 176 -26.12 0.61 1.60
C GLY A 176 -27.27 0.64 2.62
N CYS A 177 -27.06 0.12 3.84
CA CYS A 177 -28.07 0.12 4.88
C CYS A 177 -27.48 0.11 6.30
N ILE A 178 -28.32 0.51 7.27
CA ILE A 178 -27.96 0.56 8.70
C ILE A 178 -27.86 -0.80 9.38
N VAL A 179 -28.37 -1.87 8.76
CA VAL A 179 -28.47 -3.19 9.42
C VAL A 179 -27.09 -3.79 9.70
N ASN A 180 -26.26 -3.89 8.68
CA ASN A 180 -24.90 -4.43 8.80
C ASN A 180 -23.82 -3.34 8.70
N GLY A 181 -24.17 -2.19 8.08
CA GLY A 181 -23.23 -1.14 7.74
C GLY A 181 -22.34 -0.69 8.89
N PRO A 182 -22.87 -0.31 10.06
CA PRO A 182 -22.04 0.13 11.19
C PRO A 182 -21.05 -0.94 11.68
N GLY A 183 -21.39 -2.22 11.59
CA GLY A 183 -20.49 -3.33 11.94
C GLY A 183 -19.40 -3.56 10.89
N GLU A 184 -19.79 -3.56 9.62
CA GLU A 184 -18.86 -3.78 8.49
C GLU A 184 -17.85 -2.64 8.29
N MET A 185 -18.20 -1.42 8.70
CA MET A 185 -17.31 -0.26 8.64
C MET A 185 -16.67 0.10 10.00
N ALA A 186 -16.62 -0.83 10.94
CA ALA A 186 -16.15 -0.56 12.32
C ALA A 186 -14.74 0.05 12.39
N ASP A 187 -13.89 -0.21 11.38
CA ASP A 187 -12.53 0.32 11.24
C ASP A 187 -12.46 1.61 10.41
N ALA A 188 -13.60 2.12 9.90
CA ALA A 188 -13.62 3.36 9.14
C ALA A 188 -13.53 4.58 10.08
N ASP A 189 -12.85 5.62 9.62
CA ASP A 189 -12.79 6.91 10.32
C ASP A 189 -14.10 7.68 10.14
N TYR A 190 -14.68 7.59 8.95
CA TYR A 190 -15.97 8.20 8.59
C TYR A 190 -16.88 7.19 7.91
N GLY A 191 -18.18 7.32 8.11
CA GLY A 191 -19.18 6.45 7.51
C GLY A 191 -20.32 7.19 6.84
N TYR A 192 -20.68 6.75 5.65
CA TYR A 192 -21.87 7.15 4.89
C TYR A 192 -22.80 5.93 4.81
N VAL A 193 -23.93 5.97 5.49
CA VAL A 193 -24.79 4.79 5.72
C VAL A 193 -26.23 5.09 5.34
N GLY A 194 -26.81 4.28 4.47
CA GLY A 194 -28.23 4.36 4.12
C GLY A 194 -29.12 4.12 5.33
N ALA A 195 -29.96 5.11 5.67
CA ALA A 195 -30.86 5.07 6.81
C ALA A 195 -32.34 4.86 6.44
N GLY A 196 -32.70 5.16 5.19
CA GLY A 196 -34.05 5.03 4.63
C GLY A 196 -34.04 5.48 3.17
N ARG A 197 -35.19 5.44 2.49
CA ARG A 197 -35.29 5.94 1.12
C ARG A 197 -34.92 7.44 1.07
N GLY A 198 -33.87 7.78 0.28
CA GLY A 198 -33.37 9.14 0.15
C GLY A 198 -32.81 9.73 1.45
N LYS A 199 -32.49 8.90 2.45
CA LYS A 199 -31.98 9.34 3.74
C LYS A 199 -30.71 8.62 4.12
N ILE A 200 -29.72 9.38 4.57
CA ILE A 200 -28.38 8.94 4.94
C ILE A 200 -28.10 9.30 6.39
N SER A 201 -27.32 8.48 7.06
CA SER A 201 -26.71 8.82 8.35
C SER A 201 -25.19 8.88 8.20
N LEU A 202 -24.57 9.89 8.82
CA LEU A 202 -23.13 10.07 8.84
C LEU A 202 -22.56 9.63 10.18
N TYR A 203 -21.42 8.97 10.10
CA TYR A 203 -20.70 8.44 11.26
C TYR A 203 -19.29 8.98 11.32
N LYS A 204 -18.80 9.15 12.55
CA LYS A 204 -17.38 9.28 12.87
C LYS A 204 -16.98 8.06 13.69
N LYS A 205 -16.14 7.20 13.13
CA LYS A 205 -15.87 5.88 13.71
C LYS A 205 -17.17 5.12 13.93
N LYS A 206 -17.47 4.75 15.20
CA LYS A 206 -18.69 4.00 15.57
C LYS A 206 -19.85 4.91 15.98
N GLU A 207 -19.64 6.21 16.10
CA GLU A 207 -20.64 7.17 16.56
C GLU A 207 -21.43 7.77 15.39
N CYS A 208 -22.75 7.71 15.48
CA CYS A 208 -23.62 8.36 14.52
C CYS A 208 -23.75 9.86 14.84
N ILE A 209 -23.18 10.70 14.00
CA ILE A 209 -23.09 12.15 14.21
C ILE A 209 -24.36 12.85 13.72
N GLU A 210 -24.85 12.48 12.53
CA GLU A 210 -26.05 13.10 11.97
C GLU A 210 -26.91 12.03 11.30
N LYS A 211 -28.24 12.10 11.52
CA LYS A 211 -29.22 11.11 11.05
C LYS A 211 -30.19 11.74 10.04
N ASN A 212 -30.69 10.91 9.15
CA ASN A 212 -31.80 11.26 8.23
C ASN A 212 -31.49 12.47 7.32
N ILE A 213 -30.25 12.64 6.94
CA ILE A 213 -29.81 13.66 5.98
C ILE A 213 -30.40 13.32 4.59
N PRO A 214 -30.91 14.29 3.84
CA PRO A 214 -31.28 14.06 2.45
C PRO A 214 -30.07 13.56 1.65
N GLU A 215 -30.27 12.55 0.81
CA GLU A 215 -29.19 11.95 0.00
C GLU A 215 -28.46 12.98 -0.85
N GLU A 216 -29.19 14.00 -1.33
CA GLU A 216 -28.66 15.08 -2.17
C GLU A 216 -27.57 15.91 -1.46
N GLU A 217 -27.72 16.12 -0.14
CA GLU A 217 -26.81 16.91 0.70
C GLU A 217 -25.73 16.07 1.39
N ALA A 218 -25.91 14.74 1.43
CA ALA A 218 -25.16 13.89 2.33
C ALA A 218 -23.65 13.77 1.99
N VAL A 219 -23.26 13.93 0.72
CA VAL A 219 -21.85 13.94 0.32
C VAL A 219 -21.16 15.22 0.77
N GLU A 220 -21.81 16.38 0.60
CA GLU A 220 -21.27 17.67 1.05
C GLU A 220 -21.14 17.69 2.58
N LYS A 221 -22.16 17.21 3.29
CA LYS A 221 -22.11 17.09 4.75
C LYS A 221 -21.03 16.12 5.25
N LEU A 222 -20.75 15.04 4.51
CA LEU A 222 -19.61 14.17 4.83
C LEU A 222 -18.28 14.94 4.72
N ILE A 223 -18.13 15.76 3.68
CA ILE A 223 -16.93 16.60 3.51
C ILE A 223 -16.83 17.63 4.63
N GLU A 224 -17.93 18.28 5.00
CA GLU A 224 -17.98 19.21 6.13
C GLU A 224 -17.62 18.54 7.45
N LEU A 225 -18.11 17.32 7.67
CA LEU A 225 -17.76 16.53 8.85
C LEU A 225 -16.25 16.22 8.88
N ILE A 226 -15.65 15.85 7.76
CA ILE A 226 -14.20 15.61 7.65
C ILE A 226 -13.43 16.91 7.93
N LYS A 227 -13.86 18.04 7.36
CA LYS A 227 -13.27 19.38 7.57
C LYS A 227 -13.33 19.83 9.02
N SER A 228 -14.48 19.69 9.65
CA SER A 228 -14.69 20.12 11.04
C SER A 228 -13.85 19.34 12.06
N ASN A 229 -13.39 18.16 11.67
CA ASN A 229 -12.50 17.33 12.49
C ASN A 229 -10.99 17.55 12.17
N GLY A 230 -10.65 18.43 11.23
CA GLY A 230 -9.26 18.71 10.85
C GLY A 230 -8.59 17.64 9.99
N ASP A 231 -9.36 16.68 9.47
CA ASP A 231 -8.86 15.54 8.68
C ASP A 231 -8.91 15.81 7.16
N TYR A 232 -9.29 17.03 6.76
CA TYR A 232 -9.34 17.44 5.36
C TYR A 232 -8.05 18.17 4.95
N ALA A 233 -7.45 17.73 3.85
CA ALA A 233 -6.36 18.43 3.20
C ALA A 233 -6.83 18.98 1.85
N GLU A 234 -6.38 20.19 1.48
CA GLU A 234 -6.66 20.72 0.14
C GLU A 234 -5.92 19.91 -0.93
N ARG A 235 -6.48 19.89 -2.14
CA ARG A 235 -5.81 19.25 -3.28
C ARG A 235 -4.58 20.07 -3.69
N THR A 236 -3.41 19.45 -3.63
CA THR A 236 -2.16 20.02 -4.16
C THR A 236 -1.96 19.61 -5.61
#